data_1875a1994f68ca2acef60ef2ff43129a
#
_entry.id   1875a1994f68ca2acef60ef2ff43129a
#
_cell.length_a   1.000
_cell.length_b   1.000
_cell.length_c   1.000
_cell.angle_alpha   90.00
_cell.angle_beta   90.00
_cell.angle_gamma   90.00
#
_symmetry.space_group_name_H-M   'P 1'
#
loop_
_entity.id
_entity.type
_entity.pdbx_description
1 polymer ?
#
loop_
_entity_poly.entity_id
_entity_poly.type
_entity_poly.pdbx_seq_one_letter_code
_entity_poly.pdbx_strand_id
1 'polypeptide(L)'
;MRDDEIENTIRLIQTPHIGPITFTLLLARYRTATQAVKAAPALAERRGRKLHIASRDIAQKIIADADKAQARILIKGGPDYPETLTHFDDAPAVLFAKGHISLLQKDLLAVVGARNASTNAMKLTSHWTKILGEAGFGIV
;
A
#
# COMPACT_ATOMS: atom_id res chain seq x y z
N MET A 1 0.93 2.05 15.50
CA MET A 1 1.60 0.78 15.07
C MET A 1 3.03 0.88 15.58
N ARG A 2 3.62 -0.22 16.09
CA ARG A 2 5.00 -0.18 16.58
C ARG A 2 5.95 -0.04 15.39
N ASP A 3 7.02 0.75 15.53
CA ASP A 3 7.99 1.00 14.45
C ASP A 3 8.59 -0.31 13.90
N ASP A 4 8.83 -1.28 14.78
CA ASP A 4 9.26 -2.63 14.39
C ASP A 4 8.29 -3.35 13.42
N GLU A 5 6.98 -3.09 13.52
CA GLU A 5 6.00 -3.74 12.65
C GLU A 5 6.02 -3.12 11.25
N ILE A 6 6.22 -1.81 11.16
CA ILE A 6 6.42 -1.12 9.87
C ILE A 6 7.69 -1.64 9.19
N GLU A 7 8.81 -1.67 9.91
CA GLU A 7 10.09 -2.16 9.40
C GLU A 7 9.95 -3.60 8.88
N ASN A 8 9.37 -4.49 9.69
CA ASN A 8 9.23 -5.89 9.31
C ASN A 8 8.22 -6.11 8.17
N THR A 9 7.17 -5.28 8.08
CA THR A 9 6.27 -5.29 6.92
C THR A 9 7.03 -4.95 5.64
N ILE A 10 7.83 -3.88 5.67
CA ILE A 10 8.65 -3.47 4.52
C ILE A 10 9.67 -4.58 4.16
N ARG A 11 10.32 -5.19 5.14
CA ARG A 11 11.23 -6.32 4.90
C ARG A 11 10.55 -7.47 4.20
N LEU A 12 9.32 -7.84 4.60
CA LEU A 12 8.56 -8.90 3.94
C LEU A 12 8.28 -8.57 2.48
N ILE A 13 7.75 -7.38 2.19
CA ILE A 13 7.38 -7.01 0.81
C ILE A 13 8.60 -6.78 -0.09
N GLN A 14 9.76 -6.48 0.47
CA GLN A 14 11.04 -6.36 -0.25
C GLN A 14 11.75 -7.72 -0.40
N THR A 15 11.22 -8.76 0.20
CA THR A 15 11.75 -10.12 0.07
C THR A 15 11.31 -10.73 -1.25
N PRO A 16 12.24 -11.23 -2.08
CA PRO A 16 11.88 -11.92 -3.33
C PRO A 16 10.86 -13.03 -3.10
N HIS A 17 9.90 -13.15 -4.00
CA HIS A 17 8.81 -14.14 -3.95
C HIS A 17 7.75 -13.93 -2.85
N ILE A 18 7.82 -12.84 -2.10
CA ILE A 18 6.73 -12.41 -1.22
C ILE A 18 5.97 -11.26 -1.90
N GLY A 19 4.98 -11.60 -2.72
CA GLY A 19 4.01 -10.64 -3.27
C GLY A 19 2.83 -10.39 -2.32
N PRO A 20 1.86 -9.54 -2.71
CA PRO A 20 0.71 -9.17 -1.88
C PRO A 20 -0.07 -10.38 -1.33
N ILE A 21 -0.34 -11.37 -2.17
CA ILE A 21 -1.06 -12.60 -1.78
C ILE A 21 -0.26 -13.37 -0.72
N THR A 22 1.04 -13.60 -0.96
CA THR A 22 1.89 -14.32 0.01
C THR A 22 2.00 -13.55 1.32
N PHE A 23 2.12 -12.24 1.27
CA PHE A 23 2.12 -11.38 2.44
C PHE A 23 0.81 -11.53 3.25
N THR A 24 -0.34 -11.45 2.59
CA THR A 24 -1.65 -11.62 3.23
C THR A 24 -1.77 -12.99 3.91
N LEU A 25 -1.35 -14.07 3.23
CA LEU A 25 -1.34 -15.42 3.81
C LEU A 25 -0.40 -15.55 5.02
N LEU A 26 0.77 -14.91 4.98
CA LEU A 26 1.70 -14.89 6.10
C LEU A 26 1.10 -14.16 7.31
N LEU A 27 0.44 -13.01 7.11
CA LEU A 27 -0.21 -12.28 8.20
C LEU A 27 -1.42 -13.02 8.75
N ALA A 28 -2.22 -13.67 7.91
CA ALA A 28 -3.32 -14.52 8.36
C ALA A 28 -2.84 -15.65 9.27
N ARG A 29 -1.65 -16.21 8.99
CA ARG A 29 -1.07 -17.30 9.77
C ARG A 29 -0.34 -16.85 11.03
N TYR A 30 0.44 -15.78 10.94
CA TYR A 30 1.36 -15.34 12.01
C TYR A 30 0.92 -14.07 12.71
N ARG A 31 -0.18 -13.47 12.30
CA ARG A 31 -0.83 -12.26 12.85
C ARG A 31 -0.02 -10.97 12.76
N THR A 32 1.30 -11.03 12.84
CA THR A 32 2.18 -9.85 12.77
C THR A 32 3.30 -10.05 11.78
N ALA A 33 3.79 -8.96 11.16
CA ALA A 33 4.93 -9.03 10.26
C ALA A 33 6.21 -9.44 11.01
N THR A 34 6.34 -9.04 12.26
CA THR A 34 7.45 -9.45 13.13
C THR A 34 7.52 -10.96 13.32
N GLN A 35 6.38 -11.61 13.54
CA GLN A 35 6.32 -13.08 13.65
C GLN A 35 6.52 -13.75 12.29
N ALA A 36 5.95 -13.18 11.22
CA ALA A 36 6.10 -13.69 9.87
C ALA A 36 7.55 -13.67 9.39
N VAL A 37 8.29 -12.58 9.63
CA VAL A 37 9.73 -12.48 9.31
C VAL A 37 10.54 -13.60 9.94
N LYS A 38 10.25 -13.95 11.20
CA LYS A 38 10.96 -15.03 11.93
C LYS A 38 10.61 -16.41 11.40
N ALA A 39 9.38 -16.63 10.99
CA ALA A 39 8.86 -17.94 10.60
C ALA A 39 8.98 -18.26 9.11
N ALA A 40 8.98 -17.25 8.23
CA ALA A 40 8.94 -17.43 6.78
C ALA A 40 10.12 -18.23 6.21
N PRO A 41 11.39 -18.08 6.68
CA PRO A 41 12.51 -18.89 6.18
C PRO A 41 12.30 -20.39 6.43
N ALA A 42 11.92 -20.77 7.65
CA ALA A 42 11.67 -22.17 7.99
C ALA A 42 10.47 -22.77 7.22
N LEU A 43 9.45 -21.94 6.95
CA LEU A 43 8.31 -22.35 6.12
C LEU A 43 8.72 -22.60 4.67
N ALA A 44 9.59 -21.76 4.12
CA ALA A 44 10.10 -21.91 2.76
C ALA A 44 10.98 -23.16 2.63
N GLU A 45 11.85 -23.41 3.61
CA GLU A 45 12.74 -24.57 3.66
C GLU A 45 11.96 -25.89 3.67
N ARG A 46 10.86 -25.98 4.44
CA ARG A 46 9.96 -27.14 4.42
C ARG A 46 9.34 -27.43 3.04
N ARG A 47 9.33 -26.44 2.15
CA ARG A 47 8.85 -26.53 0.77
C ARG A 47 9.98 -26.66 -0.25
N GLY A 48 11.21 -26.97 0.22
CA GLY A 48 12.39 -27.09 -0.62
C GLY A 48 12.89 -25.78 -1.22
N ARG A 49 12.54 -24.63 -0.64
CA ARG A 49 12.94 -23.30 -1.13
C ARG A 49 13.76 -22.57 -0.08
N LYS A 50 14.80 -21.86 -0.52
CA LYS A 50 15.53 -20.93 0.35
C LYS A 50 14.89 -19.55 0.25
N LEU A 51 14.58 -18.95 1.38
CA LEU A 51 14.04 -17.59 1.48
C LEU A 51 14.94 -16.73 2.36
N HIS A 52 15.53 -15.71 1.78
CA HIS A 52 16.34 -14.73 2.49
C HIS A 52 15.51 -13.45 2.67
N ILE A 53 15.13 -13.17 3.90
CA ILE A 53 14.36 -11.95 4.23
C ILE A 53 15.25 -10.73 3.98
N ALA A 54 14.67 -9.70 3.35
CA ALA A 54 15.35 -8.44 3.11
C ALA A 54 15.93 -7.85 4.40
N SER A 55 17.11 -7.23 4.31
CA SER A 55 17.83 -6.71 5.47
C SER A 55 17.04 -5.55 6.14
N ARG A 56 17.39 -5.25 7.38
CA ARG A 56 16.87 -4.08 8.08
C ARG A 56 17.28 -2.78 7.41
N ASP A 57 18.50 -2.72 6.89
CA ASP A 57 19.03 -1.52 6.24
C ASP A 57 18.19 -1.09 5.03
N ILE A 58 17.69 -2.07 4.24
CA ILE A 58 16.78 -1.81 3.12
C ILE A 58 15.50 -1.17 3.63
N ALA A 59 14.89 -1.72 4.65
CA ALA A 59 13.64 -1.19 5.21
C ALA A 59 13.84 0.19 5.82
N GLN A 60 14.90 0.39 6.59
CA GLN A 60 15.24 1.67 7.20
C GLN A 60 15.50 2.75 6.16
N LYS A 61 16.19 2.40 5.07
CA LYS A 61 16.38 3.32 3.95
C LYS A 61 15.04 3.73 3.33
N ILE A 62 14.12 2.79 3.10
CA ILE A 62 12.79 3.08 2.54
C ILE A 62 12.00 3.99 3.49
N ILE A 63 12.04 3.73 4.80
CA ILE A 63 11.38 4.57 5.82
C ILE A 63 11.98 5.98 5.79
N ALA A 64 13.31 6.11 5.80
CA ALA A 64 13.97 7.40 5.75
C ALA A 64 13.70 8.17 4.44
N ASP A 65 13.59 7.48 3.32
CA ASP A 65 13.26 8.10 2.04
C ASP A 65 11.79 8.56 2.01
N ALA A 66 10.87 7.82 2.64
CA ALA A 66 9.48 8.24 2.82
C ALA A 66 9.39 9.50 3.69
N ASP A 67 10.12 9.55 4.80
CA ASP A 67 10.17 10.71 5.69
C ASP A 67 10.72 11.95 4.97
N LYS A 68 11.82 11.82 4.24
CA LYS A 68 12.39 12.91 3.42
C LYS A 68 11.38 13.42 2.37
N ALA A 69 10.60 12.52 1.79
CA ALA A 69 9.55 12.85 0.84
C ALA A 69 8.31 13.44 1.52
N GLN A 70 8.25 13.47 2.85
CA GLN A 70 7.06 13.82 3.63
C GLN A 70 5.86 12.93 3.27
N ALA A 71 6.13 11.65 2.98
CA ALA A 71 5.13 10.65 2.69
C ALA A 71 4.85 9.80 3.92
N ARG A 72 3.58 9.52 4.18
CA ARG A 72 3.15 8.57 5.22
C ARG A 72 3.16 7.16 4.67
N ILE A 73 3.59 6.22 5.49
CA ILE A 73 3.55 4.78 5.18
C ILE A 73 2.23 4.23 5.71
N LEU A 74 1.37 3.77 4.79
CA LEU A 74 0.09 3.16 5.12
C LEU A 74 0.21 1.64 4.91
N ILE A 75 -0.11 0.87 5.94
CA ILE A 75 -0.03 -0.59 5.90
C ILE A 75 -1.43 -1.17 5.81
N LYS A 76 -1.61 -2.19 4.95
CA LYS A 76 -2.87 -2.93 4.78
C LYS A 76 -3.40 -3.40 6.14
N GLY A 77 -4.66 -3.07 6.45
CA GLY A 77 -5.27 -3.34 7.75
C GLY A 77 -4.95 -2.32 8.84
N GLY A 78 -4.18 -1.27 8.54
CA GLY A 78 -4.00 -0.12 9.44
C GLY A 78 -5.12 0.92 9.30
N PRO A 79 -5.24 1.86 10.25
CA PRO A 79 -6.38 2.79 10.33
C PRO A 79 -6.47 3.78 9.17
N ASP A 80 -5.33 4.12 8.56
CA ASP A 80 -5.26 5.09 7.47
C ASP A 80 -5.23 4.42 6.08
N TYR A 81 -5.22 3.08 6.03
CA TYR A 81 -5.24 2.36 4.75
C TYR A 81 -6.63 2.40 4.13
N PRO A 82 -6.77 2.71 2.82
CA PRO A 82 -8.08 2.78 2.17
C PRO A 82 -8.85 1.46 2.28
N GLU A 83 -10.03 1.49 2.90
CA GLU A 83 -10.84 0.29 3.11
C GLU A 83 -11.24 -0.37 1.79
N THR A 84 -11.55 0.42 0.78
CA THR A 84 -11.91 -0.07 -0.56
C THR A 84 -10.84 -0.95 -1.20
N LEU A 85 -9.55 -0.69 -0.90
CA LEU A 85 -8.46 -1.54 -1.40
C LEU A 85 -8.38 -2.87 -0.66
N THR A 86 -8.89 -2.97 0.57
CA THR A 86 -8.81 -4.23 1.33
C THR A 86 -9.65 -5.35 0.74
N HIS A 87 -10.63 -5.03 -0.12
CA HIS A 87 -11.47 -5.99 -0.82
C HIS A 87 -10.74 -6.77 -1.92
N PHE A 88 -9.54 -6.33 -2.30
CA PHE A 88 -8.73 -7.01 -3.31
C PHE A 88 -7.65 -7.85 -2.64
N ASP A 89 -7.55 -9.11 -3.03
CA ASP A 89 -6.55 -10.05 -2.48
C ASP A 89 -5.11 -9.61 -2.79
N ASP A 90 -4.92 -8.99 -3.95
CA ASP A 90 -3.64 -8.48 -4.46
C ASP A 90 -3.37 -7.01 -4.11
N ALA A 91 -4.21 -6.40 -3.25
CA ALA A 91 -3.98 -5.03 -2.80
C ALA A 91 -2.58 -4.86 -2.20
N PRO A 92 -1.88 -3.76 -2.50
CA PRO A 92 -0.54 -3.51 -1.98
C PRO A 92 -0.50 -3.59 -0.45
N ALA A 93 0.46 -4.32 0.11
CA ALA A 93 0.62 -4.41 1.56
C ALA A 93 1.03 -3.07 2.19
N VAL A 94 1.70 -2.21 1.42
CA VAL A 94 2.18 -0.89 1.83
C VAL A 94 1.89 0.12 0.73
N LEU A 95 1.40 1.29 1.13
CA LEU A 95 1.25 2.47 0.28
C LEU A 95 2.07 3.62 0.87
N PHE A 96 2.62 4.44 -0.01
CA PHE A 96 3.26 5.70 0.36
C PHE A 96 2.33 6.84 -0.08
N ALA A 97 1.79 7.58 0.89
CA ALA A 97 0.82 8.62 0.62
C ALA A 97 1.36 9.98 1.04
N LYS A 98 1.22 10.97 0.15
CA LYS A 98 1.59 12.36 0.40
C LYS A 98 0.39 13.27 0.22
N GLY A 99 0.19 14.20 1.16
CA GLY A 99 -0.93 15.14 1.14
C GLY A 99 -1.99 14.81 2.19
N HIS A 100 -3.23 15.13 1.89
CA HIS A 100 -4.36 14.97 2.81
C HIS A 100 -4.90 13.56 2.79
N ILE A 101 -4.37 12.67 3.64
CA ILE A 101 -4.72 11.25 3.70
C ILE A 101 -6.20 11.02 4.03
N SER A 102 -6.83 11.95 4.76
CA SER A 102 -8.28 11.89 5.02
C SER A 102 -9.14 11.83 3.76
N LEU A 103 -8.62 12.27 2.61
CA LEU A 103 -9.33 12.15 1.33
C LEU A 103 -9.49 10.68 0.89
N LEU A 104 -8.62 9.79 1.32
CA LEU A 104 -8.70 8.36 1.01
C LEU A 104 -9.85 7.64 1.72
N GLN A 105 -10.47 8.29 2.70
CA GLN A 105 -11.61 7.76 3.46
C GLN A 105 -12.96 8.28 2.93
N LYS A 106 -12.93 9.13 1.89
CA LYS A 106 -14.15 9.61 1.22
C LYS A 106 -14.65 8.60 0.20
N ASP A 107 -15.91 8.77 -0.19
CA ASP A 107 -16.42 8.13 -1.41
C ASP A 107 -15.65 8.66 -2.61
N LEU A 108 -14.98 7.76 -3.32
CA LEU A 108 -14.08 8.11 -4.42
C LEU A 108 -14.74 7.81 -5.77
N LEU A 109 -14.57 8.75 -6.69
CA LEU A 109 -14.96 8.60 -8.10
C LEU A 109 -13.71 8.62 -8.98
N ALA A 110 -13.51 7.53 -9.74
CA ALA A 110 -12.41 7.47 -10.69
C ALA A 110 -12.77 8.17 -11.99
N VAL A 111 -11.88 9.04 -12.45
CA VAL A 111 -11.97 9.69 -13.77
C VAL A 111 -10.90 9.10 -14.67
N VAL A 112 -11.33 8.38 -15.70
CA VAL A 112 -10.43 7.72 -16.64
C VAL A 112 -10.61 8.27 -18.04
N GLY A 113 -9.53 8.33 -18.81
CA GLY A 113 -9.58 8.86 -20.17
C GLY A 113 -8.26 8.72 -20.93
N ALA A 114 -8.25 9.20 -22.17
CA ALA A 114 -7.06 9.19 -23.02
C ALA A 114 -6.01 10.19 -22.50
N ARG A 115 -4.72 9.86 -22.64
CA ARG A 115 -3.60 10.76 -22.30
C ARG A 115 -3.64 12.07 -23.12
N ASN A 116 -4.09 11.98 -24.38
CA ASN A 116 -4.30 13.11 -25.27
C ASN A 116 -5.80 13.36 -25.45
N ALA A 117 -6.43 13.85 -24.38
CA ALA A 117 -7.84 14.19 -24.42
C ALA A 117 -8.10 15.43 -25.29
N SER A 118 -9.25 15.47 -25.99
CA SER A 118 -9.67 16.65 -26.72
C SER A 118 -9.96 17.83 -25.78
N THR A 119 -9.88 19.06 -26.28
CA THR A 119 -10.20 20.28 -25.51
C THR A 119 -11.61 20.20 -24.89
N ASN A 120 -12.57 19.65 -25.63
CA ASN A 120 -13.93 19.46 -25.11
C ASN A 120 -14.00 18.46 -23.99
N ALA A 121 -13.28 17.32 -24.10
CA ALA A 121 -13.20 16.32 -23.03
C ALA A 121 -12.55 16.92 -21.77
N MET A 122 -11.49 17.70 -21.90
CA MET A 122 -10.84 18.37 -20.76
C MET A 122 -11.79 19.35 -20.06
N LYS A 123 -12.53 20.18 -20.84
CA LYS A 123 -13.51 21.11 -20.27
C LYS A 123 -14.64 20.38 -19.56
N LEU A 124 -15.16 19.31 -20.15
CA LEU A 124 -16.23 18.50 -19.56
C LEU A 124 -15.74 17.82 -18.25
N THR A 125 -14.55 17.22 -18.27
CA THR A 125 -13.94 16.62 -17.09
C THR A 125 -13.77 17.65 -15.98
N SER A 126 -13.19 18.82 -16.28
CA SER A 126 -13.02 19.89 -15.29
C SER A 126 -14.35 20.35 -14.68
N HIS A 127 -15.39 20.47 -15.50
CA HIS A 127 -16.72 20.85 -15.03
C HIS A 127 -17.31 19.80 -14.08
N TRP A 128 -17.31 18.53 -14.49
CA TRP A 128 -17.88 17.45 -13.67
C TRP A 128 -17.09 17.18 -12.40
N THR A 129 -15.76 17.16 -12.46
CA THR A 129 -14.93 16.93 -11.27
C THR A 129 -15.11 18.05 -10.23
N LYS A 130 -15.33 19.29 -10.67
CA LYS A 130 -15.66 20.41 -9.78
C LYS A 130 -16.99 20.16 -9.06
N ILE A 131 -18.07 19.86 -9.80
CA ILE A 131 -19.41 19.61 -9.23
C ILE A 131 -19.36 18.43 -8.25
N LEU A 132 -18.73 17.33 -8.65
CA LEU A 132 -18.62 16.13 -7.82
C LEU A 132 -17.77 16.38 -6.57
N GLY A 133 -16.69 17.14 -6.69
CA GLY A 133 -15.86 17.53 -5.54
C GLY A 133 -16.61 18.43 -4.57
N GLU A 134 -17.42 19.39 -5.08
CA GLU A 134 -18.30 20.24 -4.26
C GLU A 134 -19.41 19.42 -3.58
N ALA A 135 -19.88 18.35 -4.20
CA ALA A 135 -20.80 17.39 -3.61
C ALA A 135 -20.17 16.45 -2.56
N GLY A 136 -18.84 16.56 -2.33
CA GLY A 136 -18.13 15.85 -1.26
C GLY A 136 -17.36 14.61 -1.71
N PHE A 137 -17.44 14.20 -2.98
CA PHE A 137 -16.68 13.08 -3.50
C PHE A 137 -15.19 13.40 -3.61
N GLY A 138 -14.35 12.40 -3.34
CA GLY A 138 -12.95 12.42 -3.73
C GLY A 138 -12.82 12.04 -5.22
N ILE A 139 -11.99 12.76 -5.97
CA ILE A 139 -11.76 12.48 -7.39
C ILE A 139 -10.38 11.80 -7.54
N VAL A 140 -10.35 10.69 -8.27
CA VAL A 140 -9.16 9.87 -8.52
C VAL A 140 -8.93 9.70 -10.01
#